data_ca83ec06b8ae64f1049aeca2a804e06c
#
_entry.id   ca83ec06b8ae64f1049aeca2a804e06c
#
_cell.length_a   1.000
_cell.length_b   1.000
_cell.length_c   1.000
_cell.angle_alpha   90.00
_cell.angle_beta   90.00
_cell.angle_gamma   90.00
#
_symmetry.space_group_name_H-M   'P 1'
#
loop_
_entity.id
_entity.type
_entity.pdbx_description
1 polymer ?
#
loop_
_entity_poly.entity_id
_entity_poly.type
_entity_poly.pdbx_seq_one_letter_code
_entity_poly.pdbx_strand_id
1 'polypeptide(L)'
;DDAHEIEPSIDKFKYATGTRAIYLACELGATEVYIIGHDLYSPDDKVNNIYAGTSCYVGEDAPMIRPDKSEKDDLHHWILQHKNTFDTFKDTKFYKVNPNPIGTSPIDIVIPEWHNCNNLEYITFNDLDKKFKL
;
A
#
# COMPACT_ATOMS: atom_id res chain seq x y z
N ASP A 1 -20.03 -0.21 -22.80
CA ASP A 1 -20.48 -1.10 -21.77
C ASP A 1 -19.34 -1.53 -20.86
N ASP A 2 -19.46 -1.24 -19.60
CA ASP A 2 -18.44 -1.52 -18.60
C ASP A 2 -18.32 -3.00 -18.27
N ALA A 3 -19.21 -3.84 -18.80
CA ALA A 3 -19.17 -5.26 -18.53
C ALA A 3 -17.87 -5.95 -18.95
N HIS A 4 -17.13 -5.33 -19.85
CA HIS A 4 -15.89 -5.88 -20.36
C HIS A 4 -14.64 -5.24 -19.72
N GLU A 5 -14.82 -4.24 -18.87
CA GLU A 5 -13.71 -3.64 -18.17
C GLU A 5 -13.29 -4.51 -17.00
N ILE A 6 -12.00 -4.82 -16.96
CA ILE A 6 -11.42 -5.50 -15.80
C ILE A 6 -11.23 -4.45 -14.72
N GLU A 7 -11.71 -4.78 -13.50
CA GLU A 7 -11.56 -3.92 -12.35
C GLU A 7 -10.10 -3.53 -12.13
N PRO A 8 -9.80 -2.25 -11.81
CA PRO A 8 -8.43 -1.82 -11.52
C PRO A 8 -7.76 -2.62 -10.40
N SER A 9 -8.53 -3.21 -9.51
CA SER A 9 -8.00 -4.03 -8.43
C SER A 9 -7.51 -5.40 -8.89
N ILE A 10 -7.89 -5.84 -10.07
CA ILE A 10 -7.57 -7.18 -10.61
C ILE A 10 -6.55 -7.10 -11.74
N ASP A 11 -6.66 -6.10 -12.60
CA ASP A 11 -5.79 -5.96 -13.77
C ASP A 11 -4.48 -5.28 -13.38
N LYS A 12 -3.40 -6.06 -13.33
CA LYS A 12 -2.07 -5.56 -12.93
C LYS A 12 -1.60 -4.38 -13.78
N PHE A 13 -2.05 -4.27 -15.01
CA PHE A 13 -1.65 -3.17 -15.91
C PHE A 13 -2.34 -1.85 -15.55
N LYS A 14 -3.38 -1.91 -14.72
CA LYS A 14 -4.07 -0.74 -14.19
C LYS A 14 -3.67 -0.40 -12.77
N TYR A 15 -2.70 -1.11 -12.21
CA TYR A 15 -2.24 -0.87 -10.85
C TYR A 15 -1.50 0.45 -10.72
N ALA A 16 -1.59 1.07 -9.56
CA ALA A 16 -0.73 2.17 -9.18
C ALA A 16 0.73 1.71 -9.18
N THR A 17 1.67 2.65 -9.33
CA THR A 17 3.09 2.32 -9.46
C THR A 17 3.60 1.45 -8.31
N GLY A 18 3.24 1.78 -7.07
CA GLY A 18 3.69 1.02 -5.91
C GLY A 18 3.17 -0.41 -5.90
N THR A 19 1.88 -0.60 -6.16
CA THR A 19 1.28 -1.94 -6.19
C THR A 19 1.77 -2.74 -7.39
N ARG A 20 2.01 -2.08 -8.53
CA ARG A 20 2.57 -2.72 -9.70
C ARG A 20 3.99 -3.24 -9.44
N ALA A 21 4.78 -2.46 -8.69
CA ALA A 21 6.13 -2.86 -8.30
C ALA A 21 6.13 -4.13 -7.45
N ILE A 22 5.19 -4.23 -6.50
CA ILE A 22 5.04 -5.43 -5.67
C ILE A 22 4.70 -6.64 -6.54
N TYR A 23 3.74 -6.49 -7.42
CA TYR A 23 3.32 -7.56 -8.32
C TYR A 23 4.50 -8.02 -9.19
N LEU A 24 5.25 -7.06 -9.74
CA LEU A 24 6.41 -7.36 -10.58
C LEU A 24 7.48 -8.12 -9.80
N ALA A 25 7.76 -7.72 -8.56
CA ALA A 25 8.72 -8.43 -7.70
C ALA A 25 8.32 -9.90 -7.55
N CYS A 26 7.05 -10.17 -7.37
CA CYS A 26 6.54 -11.54 -7.26
C CYS A 26 6.67 -12.29 -8.58
N GLU A 27 6.38 -11.64 -9.70
CA GLU A 27 6.57 -12.24 -11.03
C GLU A 27 8.03 -12.61 -11.28
N LEU A 28 8.96 -11.84 -10.71
CA LEU A 28 10.39 -12.10 -10.82
C LEU A 28 10.90 -13.13 -9.82
N GLY A 29 10.02 -13.70 -9.01
CA GLY A 29 10.36 -14.81 -8.13
C GLY A 29 10.66 -14.43 -6.68
N ALA A 30 10.27 -13.24 -6.23
CA ALA A 30 10.47 -12.87 -4.84
C ALA A 30 9.71 -13.82 -3.91
N THR A 31 10.38 -14.32 -2.89
CA THR A 31 9.78 -15.20 -1.88
C THR A 31 9.33 -14.44 -0.64
N GLU A 32 9.91 -13.27 -0.40
CA GLU A 32 9.55 -12.35 0.67
C GLU A 32 9.50 -10.94 0.12
N VAL A 33 8.47 -10.20 0.49
CA VAL A 33 8.30 -8.80 0.07
C VAL A 33 7.99 -7.96 1.30
N TYR A 34 8.77 -6.92 1.51
CA TYR A 34 8.62 -5.99 2.63
C TYR A 34 8.05 -4.69 2.09
N ILE A 35 6.86 -4.32 2.54
CA ILE A 35 6.12 -3.17 2.04
C ILE A 35 6.28 -2.02 3.03
N ILE A 36 7.05 -1.02 2.63
CA ILE A 36 7.36 0.15 3.46
C ILE A 36 6.83 1.40 2.78
N GLY A 37 6.18 2.27 3.55
CA GLY A 37 5.73 3.55 3.02
C GLY A 37 4.47 3.51 2.17
N HIS A 38 3.78 2.38 2.14
CA HIS A 38 2.47 2.29 1.51
C HIS A 38 1.40 2.64 2.53
N ASP A 39 1.20 3.93 2.75
CA ASP A 39 0.22 4.44 3.70
C ASP A 39 -1.16 4.38 3.06
N LEU A 40 -1.95 3.40 3.46
CA LEU A 40 -3.25 3.12 2.87
C LEU A 40 -4.41 3.63 3.73
N TYR A 41 -4.10 4.42 4.75
CA TYR A 41 -5.06 5.05 5.60
C TYR A 41 -4.68 6.50 5.85
N SER A 42 -5.66 7.38 5.81
CA SER A 42 -5.49 8.78 6.17
C SER A 42 -6.65 9.19 7.07
N PRO A 43 -6.38 9.70 8.29
CA PRO A 43 -7.45 10.07 9.22
C PRO A 43 -8.32 11.21 8.72
N ASP A 44 -7.82 12.02 7.81
CA ASP A 44 -8.54 13.18 7.27
C ASP A 44 -8.86 13.04 5.77
N ASP A 45 -8.77 11.83 5.24
CA ASP A 45 -9.03 11.53 3.82
C ASP A 45 -8.13 12.33 2.86
N LYS A 46 -6.91 12.65 3.29
CA LYS A 46 -5.94 13.39 2.49
C LYS A 46 -4.67 12.58 2.31
N VAL A 47 -4.10 12.69 1.13
CA VAL A 47 -2.90 11.93 0.76
C VAL A 47 -1.79 12.89 0.37
N ASN A 48 -0.61 12.68 0.94
CA ASN A 48 0.59 13.43 0.60
C ASN A 48 1.64 12.47 0.06
N ASN A 49 2.60 13.00 -0.70
CA ASN A 49 3.76 12.22 -1.06
C ASN A 49 5.01 12.74 -0.33
N ILE A 50 6.12 12.06 -0.56
CA ILE A 50 7.39 12.34 0.11
C ILE A 50 7.91 13.76 -0.14
N TYR A 51 7.47 14.41 -1.22
CA TYR A 51 7.93 15.75 -1.58
C TYR A 51 7.02 16.86 -1.02
N ALA A 52 6.00 16.49 -0.27
CA ALA A 52 5.12 17.47 0.36
C ALA A 52 5.92 18.43 1.23
N GLY A 53 5.69 19.74 1.06
CA GLY A 53 6.41 20.76 1.80
C GLY A 53 7.80 21.11 1.27
N THR A 54 8.21 20.51 0.17
CA THR A 54 9.49 20.81 -0.48
C THR A 54 9.30 21.68 -1.72
N SER A 55 10.39 22.15 -2.30
CA SER A 55 10.34 22.94 -3.54
C SER A 55 9.84 22.14 -4.75
N CYS A 56 9.73 20.82 -4.65
CA CYS A 56 9.13 19.99 -5.68
C CYS A 56 7.61 20.15 -5.74
N TYR A 57 7.00 20.64 -4.69
CA TYR A 57 5.59 20.99 -4.62
C TYR A 57 5.48 22.43 -4.15
N VAL A 58 5.40 23.33 -5.12
CA VAL A 58 5.31 24.76 -4.85
C VAL A 58 3.88 25.23 -5.02
N GLY A 59 3.51 26.29 -4.28
CA GLY A 59 2.20 26.89 -4.36
C GLY A 59 1.27 26.43 -3.26
N GLU A 60 0.02 26.83 -3.38
CA GLU A 60 -1.00 26.61 -2.36
C GLU A 60 -1.38 25.15 -2.21
N ASP A 61 -1.19 24.37 -3.26
CA ASP A 61 -1.57 22.96 -3.28
C ASP A 61 -0.49 22.03 -2.74
N ALA A 62 0.64 22.56 -2.36
CA ALA A 62 1.66 21.80 -1.67
C ALA A 62 1.40 21.87 -0.15
N PRO A 63 1.44 20.78 0.58
CA PRO A 63 1.62 19.42 0.10
C PRO A 63 0.48 18.94 -0.78
N MET A 64 0.71 17.91 -1.53
CA MET A 64 -0.30 17.32 -2.40
C MET A 64 -1.45 16.76 -1.57
N ILE A 65 -2.48 17.57 -1.41
CA ILE A 65 -3.68 17.18 -0.70
C ILE A 65 -4.82 17.16 -1.71
N ARG A 66 -5.44 16.02 -1.84
CA ARG A 66 -6.54 15.83 -2.77
C ARG A 66 -7.84 15.74 -1.98
N PRO A 67 -8.68 16.77 -2.03
CA PRO A 67 -9.86 16.84 -1.17
C PRO A 67 -11.11 16.22 -1.76
N ASP A 68 -11.05 15.69 -2.98
CA ASP A 68 -12.24 15.19 -3.67
C ASP A 68 -12.49 13.71 -3.40
N LYS A 69 -13.60 13.22 -3.91
CA LYS A 69 -14.04 11.84 -3.68
C LYS A 69 -13.12 10.78 -4.28
N SER A 70 -12.38 11.14 -5.33
CA SER A 70 -11.54 10.17 -6.02
C SER A 70 -10.42 9.66 -5.13
N GLU A 71 -10.01 10.41 -4.12
CA GLU A 71 -8.98 9.97 -3.19
C GLU A 71 -9.37 8.72 -2.41
N LYS A 72 -10.59 8.68 -1.88
CA LYS A 72 -11.09 7.50 -1.17
C LYS A 72 -11.15 6.31 -2.09
N ASP A 73 -11.62 6.53 -3.31
CA ASP A 73 -11.72 5.47 -4.30
C ASP A 73 -10.34 4.95 -4.67
N ASP A 74 -9.35 5.85 -4.83
CA ASP A 74 -7.98 5.47 -5.14
C ASP A 74 -7.37 4.62 -4.02
N LEU A 75 -7.51 5.04 -2.75
CA LEU A 75 -7.02 4.26 -1.62
C LEU A 75 -7.67 2.88 -1.56
N HIS A 76 -8.98 2.82 -1.80
CA HIS A 76 -9.70 1.56 -1.82
C HIS A 76 -9.19 0.64 -2.93
N HIS A 77 -8.97 1.18 -4.12
CA HIS A 77 -8.40 0.40 -5.23
C HIS A 77 -7.00 -0.10 -4.89
N TRP A 78 -6.17 0.72 -4.28
CA TRP A 78 -4.82 0.31 -3.88
C TRP A 78 -4.85 -0.84 -2.86
N ILE A 79 -5.75 -0.77 -1.89
CA ILE A 79 -5.93 -1.83 -0.91
C ILE A 79 -6.31 -3.14 -1.60
N LEU A 80 -7.25 -3.09 -2.55
CA LEU A 80 -7.67 -4.27 -3.29
C LEU A 80 -6.58 -4.78 -4.25
N GLN A 81 -5.77 -3.89 -4.81
CA GLN A 81 -4.63 -4.27 -5.65
C GLN A 81 -3.60 -5.06 -4.85
N HIS A 82 -3.30 -4.63 -3.62
CA HIS A 82 -2.45 -5.39 -2.72
C HIS A 82 -3.05 -6.76 -2.41
N LYS A 83 -4.34 -6.78 -2.07
CA LYS A 83 -5.03 -8.03 -1.75
C LYS A 83 -4.97 -9.01 -2.91
N ASN A 84 -5.24 -8.53 -4.12
CA ASN A 84 -5.17 -9.39 -5.30
C ASN A 84 -3.75 -9.96 -5.50
N THR A 85 -2.73 -9.16 -5.23
CA THR A 85 -1.35 -9.61 -5.32
C THR A 85 -1.05 -10.69 -4.28
N PHE A 86 -1.48 -10.49 -3.03
CA PHE A 86 -1.30 -11.49 -1.98
C PHE A 86 -2.00 -12.80 -2.33
N ASP A 87 -3.23 -12.71 -2.84
CA ASP A 87 -4.02 -13.87 -3.22
C ASP A 87 -3.44 -14.60 -4.45
N THR A 88 -2.82 -13.86 -5.35
CA THR A 88 -2.21 -14.44 -6.57
C THR A 88 -0.92 -15.17 -6.25
N PHE A 89 -0.10 -14.63 -5.35
CA PHE A 89 1.22 -15.17 -5.03
C PHE A 89 1.22 -15.77 -3.62
N LYS A 90 0.50 -16.85 -3.45
CA LYS A 90 0.26 -17.47 -2.14
C LYS A 90 1.51 -18.02 -1.48
N ASP A 91 2.53 -18.34 -2.26
CA ASP A 91 3.78 -18.86 -1.74
C ASP A 91 4.78 -17.75 -1.38
N THR A 92 4.46 -16.50 -1.69
CA THR A 92 5.26 -15.34 -1.30
C THR A 92 4.79 -14.86 0.07
N LYS A 93 5.74 -14.57 0.96
CA LYS A 93 5.46 -13.99 2.25
C LYS A 93 5.54 -12.47 2.16
N PHE A 94 4.49 -11.80 2.59
CA PHE A 94 4.39 -10.34 2.57
C PHE A 94 4.45 -9.79 3.99
N TYR A 95 5.18 -8.70 4.15
CA TYR A 95 5.30 -7.98 5.42
C TYR A 95 4.89 -6.53 5.21
N LYS A 96 3.83 -6.10 5.88
CA LYS A 96 3.47 -4.68 5.93
C LYS A 96 4.24 -4.06 7.08
N VAL A 97 5.16 -3.17 6.77
CA VAL A 97 6.05 -2.58 7.78
C VAL A 97 5.46 -1.24 8.21
N ASN A 98 5.08 -1.15 9.46
CA ASN A 98 4.53 0.06 10.08
C ASN A 98 5.56 0.69 11.00
N PRO A 99 5.50 2.00 11.24
CA PRO A 99 6.42 2.65 12.18
C PRO A 99 6.33 2.08 13.59
N ASN A 100 5.14 1.74 14.04
CA ASN A 100 4.87 1.33 15.41
C ASN A 100 3.95 0.11 15.45
N PRO A 101 3.81 -0.54 16.61
CA PRO A 101 2.86 -1.66 16.74
C PRO A 101 1.42 -1.27 16.39
N ILE A 102 0.67 -2.26 15.93
CA ILE A 102 -0.75 -2.10 15.63
C ILE A 102 -1.46 -1.48 16.83
N GLY A 103 -2.28 -0.47 16.57
CA GLY A 103 -3.06 0.23 17.58
C GLY A 103 -2.37 1.41 18.24
N THR A 104 -1.11 1.68 17.90
CA THR A 104 -0.37 2.81 18.48
C THR A 104 -0.83 4.15 17.93
N SER A 105 -1.15 4.22 16.65
CA SER A 105 -1.63 5.45 16.02
C SER A 105 -2.66 5.11 14.94
N PRO A 106 -3.37 6.13 14.41
CA PRO A 106 -4.36 5.90 13.35
C PRO A 106 -3.81 5.29 12.07
N ILE A 107 -2.50 5.35 11.82
CA ILE A 107 -1.90 4.74 10.63
C ILE A 107 -1.34 3.35 10.89
N ASP A 108 -1.20 2.97 12.15
CA ASP A 108 -0.70 1.65 12.53
C ASP A 108 -1.89 0.70 12.75
N ILE A 109 -2.58 0.39 11.66
CA ILE A 109 -3.81 -0.39 11.71
C ILE A 109 -3.71 -1.66 10.86
N VAL A 110 -4.57 -2.62 11.21
CA VAL A 110 -4.83 -3.78 10.35
C VAL A 110 -5.78 -3.32 9.24
N ILE A 111 -5.46 -3.68 8.01
CA ILE A 111 -6.33 -3.38 6.88
C ILE A 111 -7.41 -4.46 6.81
N PRO A 112 -8.69 -4.10 7.03
CA PRO A 112 -9.76 -5.11 7.12
C PRO A 112 -9.90 -5.98 5.87
N GLU A 113 -9.67 -5.43 4.70
CA GLU A 113 -9.79 -6.15 3.44
C GLU A 113 -8.78 -7.27 3.29
N TRP A 114 -7.70 -7.25 4.10
CA TRP A 114 -6.64 -8.26 4.04
C TRP A 114 -6.76 -9.35 5.09
N HIS A 115 -7.89 -9.42 5.79
CA HIS A 115 -8.04 -10.32 6.94
C HIS A 115 -7.89 -11.82 6.62
N ASN A 116 -8.13 -12.20 5.38
CA ASN A 116 -7.99 -13.60 4.94
C ASN A 116 -6.66 -13.91 4.25
N CYS A 117 -5.72 -12.98 4.26
CA CYS A 117 -4.42 -13.17 3.62
C CYS A 117 -3.47 -13.85 4.59
N ASN A 118 -3.34 -15.18 4.48
CA ASN A 118 -2.52 -15.99 5.38
C ASN A 118 -1.02 -15.78 5.19
N ASN A 119 -0.62 -15.21 4.06
CA ASN A 119 0.77 -14.94 3.72
C ASN A 119 1.19 -13.50 4.01
N LEU A 120 0.39 -12.77 4.80
CA LEU A 120 0.67 -11.39 5.20
C LEU A 120 0.91 -11.33 6.70
N GLU A 121 1.91 -10.55 7.09
CA GLU A 121 2.21 -10.25 8.49
C GLU A 121 2.48 -8.75 8.63
N TYR A 122 2.08 -8.17 9.77
CA TYR A 122 2.37 -6.78 10.11
C TYR A 122 3.56 -6.76 11.05
N ILE A 123 4.58 -5.99 10.70
CA ILE A 123 5.77 -5.82 11.54
C ILE A 123 6.09 -4.34 11.71
N THR A 124 6.95 -4.01 12.65
CA THR A 124 7.40 -2.63 12.88
C THR A 124 8.75 -2.38 12.23
N PHE A 125 9.15 -1.11 12.13
CA PHE A 125 10.50 -0.75 11.71
C PHE A 125 11.55 -1.40 12.62
N ASN A 126 11.28 -1.48 13.92
CA ASN A 126 12.19 -2.11 14.87
C ASN A 126 12.33 -3.61 14.61
N ASP A 127 11.24 -4.28 14.28
CA ASP A 127 11.27 -5.70 13.88
C ASP A 127 12.09 -5.90 12.63
N LEU A 128 11.95 -4.99 11.65
CA LEU A 128 12.70 -5.05 10.42
C LEU A 128 14.20 -4.89 10.68
N ASP A 129 14.58 -3.92 11.52
CA ASP A 129 15.97 -3.71 11.92
C ASP A 129 16.57 -4.96 12.54
N LYS A 130 15.85 -5.59 13.45
CA LYS A 130 16.29 -6.82 14.12
C LYS A 130 16.47 -7.96 13.12
N LYS A 131 15.54 -8.08 12.19
CA LYS A 131 15.55 -9.16 11.22
C LYS A 131 16.74 -9.07 10.27
N PHE A 132 17.10 -7.88 9.85
CA PHE A 132 18.19 -7.65 8.91
C PHE A 132 19.45 -7.09 9.56
N LYS A 133 19.42 -6.82 10.83
CA LYS A 133 20.56 -6.26 11.60
C LYS A 133 21.07 -4.96 10.99
N LEU A 134 20.12 -4.11 10.62
CA LEU A 134 20.43 -2.81 10.01
C LEU A 134 21.09 -1.84 10.98
#